data_ec6271a6f1fec83afbf637bf71424654
#
_entry.id   ec6271a6f1fec83afbf637bf71424654
#
_cell.length_a   1.000
_cell.length_b   1.000
_cell.length_c   1.000
_cell.angle_alpha   90.00
_cell.angle_beta   90.00
_cell.angle_gamma   90.00
#
_symmetry.space_group_name_H-M   'P 1'
#
loop_
_entity.id
_entity.type
_entity.pdbx_description
1 polymer ?
#
loop_
_entity_poly.entity_id
_entity_poly.type
_entity_poly.pdbx_seq_one_letter_code
_entity_poly.pdbx_strand_id
1 'polypeptide(L)'
;VHTLQRMFGCECDDDVTTGGYDQYGYDGEDFISLNLTTGTWTAVKLQAVTIKHTWESKGYNKYWKNFLERDCIDLLKYYTSYSRDTLNRKVPPEVSVFQKHSSPSPEVVCHATGFFPKALNITWQKDGEDVHEDVELRETLPNQDGSFQKRSILKVPAEELQKHTYTCVVQHSSLEKELVREVPKGGGSGGAPIAVIIAVVAALITLVTVVAGIVVWKKKNSGFKSVPPKP
;
A
#
# COMPACT_ATOMS: atom_id res chain seq x y z
N VAL A 1 -0.62 -2.81 35.07
CA VAL A 1 0.09 -3.56 34.01
C VAL A 1 1.15 -2.64 33.42
N HIS A 2 2.39 -3.14 33.31
CA HIS A 2 3.50 -2.40 32.71
C HIS A 2 4.03 -3.13 31.48
N THR A 3 4.57 -2.39 30.52
CA THR A 3 5.09 -2.92 29.27
C THR A 3 6.59 -2.64 29.17
N LEU A 4 7.38 -3.69 28.95
CA LEU A 4 8.80 -3.57 28.58
C LEU A 4 8.97 -4.08 27.15
N GLN A 5 9.60 -3.26 26.31
CA GLN A 5 9.87 -3.60 24.91
C GLN A 5 11.38 -3.57 24.67
N ARG A 6 11.86 -4.44 23.79
CA ARG A 6 13.25 -4.44 23.33
C ARG A 6 13.27 -4.57 21.82
N MET A 7 14.14 -3.81 21.19
CA MET A 7 14.47 -3.93 19.79
C MET A 7 15.98 -3.93 19.63
N PHE A 8 16.54 -4.92 18.92
CA PHE A 8 17.96 -5.00 18.60
C PHE A 8 18.14 -5.59 17.20
N GLY A 9 19.24 -5.22 16.55
CA GLY A 9 19.56 -5.68 15.22
C GLY A 9 20.85 -5.08 14.70
N CYS A 10 21.25 -5.53 13.52
CA CYS A 10 22.41 -5.04 12.81
C CYS A 10 22.11 -4.82 11.34
N GLU A 11 22.85 -3.92 10.73
CA GLU A 11 22.78 -3.56 9.33
C GLU A 11 24.15 -3.78 8.68
N CYS A 12 24.15 -4.30 7.46
CA CYS A 12 25.35 -4.58 6.68
C CYS A 12 25.12 -4.12 5.23
N ASP A 13 26.05 -3.32 4.72
CA ASP A 13 26.10 -2.92 3.33
C ASP A 13 27.43 -3.36 2.73
N ASP A 14 27.40 -4.04 1.58
CA ASP A 14 28.57 -4.58 0.89
C ASP A 14 29.61 -5.25 1.82
N ASP A 15 29.15 -6.13 2.71
CA ASP A 15 29.94 -6.85 3.71
C ASP A 15 30.59 -6.00 4.82
N VAL A 16 30.28 -4.71 4.87
CA VAL A 16 30.71 -3.79 5.93
C VAL A 16 29.56 -3.55 6.91
N THR A 17 29.81 -3.71 8.21
CA THR A 17 28.85 -3.35 9.24
C THR A 17 28.56 -1.86 9.19
N THR A 18 27.33 -1.47 8.83
CA THR A 18 26.92 -0.07 8.72
C THR A 18 26.25 0.44 9.98
N GLY A 19 25.64 -0.45 10.77
CA GLY A 19 24.98 -0.07 11.99
C GLY A 19 24.54 -1.24 12.83
N GLY A 20 24.18 -0.93 14.07
CA GLY A 20 23.54 -1.86 14.99
C GLY A 20 22.89 -1.08 16.12
N TYR A 21 21.88 -1.67 16.73
CA TYR A 21 21.14 -1.06 17.80
C TYR A 21 20.67 -2.11 18.82
N ASP A 22 20.57 -1.69 20.08
CA ASP A 22 19.95 -2.44 21.15
C ASP A 22 19.31 -1.43 22.12
N GLN A 23 17.99 -1.40 22.13
CA GLN A 23 17.23 -0.37 22.84
C GLN A 23 16.02 -0.95 23.53
N TYR A 24 15.71 -0.38 24.68
CA TYR A 24 14.57 -0.75 25.50
C TYR A 24 13.64 0.44 25.69
N GLY A 25 12.35 0.17 25.57
CA GLY A 25 11.25 1.06 25.94
C GLY A 25 10.51 0.54 27.16
N TYR A 26 10.07 1.43 28.02
CA TYR A 26 9.26 1.12 29.19
C TYR A 26 8.00 2.00 29.21
N ASP A 27 6.83 1.35 29.24
CA ASP A 27 5.53 2.02 29.19
C ASP A 27 5.39 3.05 28.04
N GLY A 28 5.93 2.71 26.87
CA GLY A 28 5.85 3.53 25.65
C GLY A 28 6.88 4.64 25.55
N GLU A 29 7.80 4.76 26.49
CA GLU A 29 8.86 5.76 26.47
C GLU A 29 10.26 5.11 26.39
N ASP A 30 11.23 5.82 25.81
CA ASP A 30 12.63 5.37 25.75
C ASP A 30 13.17 5.19 27.18
N PHE A 31 13.85 4.07 27.41
CA PHE A 31 14.32 3.69 28.73
C PHE A 31 15.85 3.58 28.81
N ILE A 32 16.46 2.69 28.03
CA ILE A 32 17.92 2.50 27.98
C ILE A 32 18.32 1.99 26.59
N SER A 33 19.42 2.48 26.05
CA SER A 33 19.95 2.07 24.74
C SER A 33 21.45 1.84 24.79
N LEU A 34 21.96 0.94 23.94
CA LEU A 34 23.40 0.70 23.78
C LEU A 34 23.97 1.65 22.75
N ASN A 35 24.96 2.42 23.15
CA ASN A 35 25.77 3.21 22.23
C ASN A 35 26.96 2.35 21.75
N LEU A 36 26.93 1.95 20.48
CA LEU A 36 27.97 1.10 19.90
C LEU A 36 29.30 1.83 19.73
N THR A 37 29.32 3.14 19.53
CA THR A 37 30.53 3.92 19.38
C THR A 37 31.33 3.92 20.66
N THR A 38 30.70 4.18 21.80
CA THR A 38 31.36 4.21 23.11
C THR A 38 31.39 2.85 23.79
N GLY A 39 30.57 1.90 23.37
CA GLY A 39 30.41 0.60 24.01
C GLY A 39 29.80 0.70 25.42
N THR A 40 28.93 1.69 25.64
CA THR A 40 28.29 1.94 26.93
C THR A 40 26.79 2.05 26.78
N TRP A 41 26.04 1.77 27.88
CA TRP A 41 24.61 1.99 27.93
C TRP A 41 24.29 3.47 28.21
N THR A 42 23.30 4.01 27.51
CA THR A 42 22.74 5.34 27.74
C THR A 42 21.40 5.19 28.45
N ALA A 43 21.32 5.60 29.71
CA ALA A 43 20.07 5.61 30.48
C ALA A 43 19.29 6.90 30.18
N VAL A 44 18.07 6.79 29.67
CA VAL A 44 17.19 7.92 29.37
C VAL A 44 16.37 8.31 30.60
N LYS A 45 16.02 7.34 31.42
CA LYS A 45 15.26 7.54 32.68
C LYS A 45 16.15 7.30 33.89
N LEU A 46 15.86 8.00 35.00
CA LEU A 46 16.60 7.85 36.25
C LEU A 46 16.59 6.38 36.75
N GLN A 47 15.46 5.70 36.60
CA GLN A 47 15.30 4.30 36.99
C GLN A 47 16.22 3.36 36.18
N ALA A 48 16.60 3.74 34.98
CA ALA A 48 17.51 2.96 34.14
C ALA A 48 18.99 3.08 34.56
N VAL A 49 19.36 4.08 35.37
CA VAL A 49 20.75 4.29 35.81
C VAL A 49 21.32 3.10 36.60
N THR A 50 20.53 2.54 37.51
CA THR A 50 20.94 1.36 38.27
C THR A 50 21.13 0.14 37.36
N ILE A 51 20.27 -0.01 36.36
CA ILE A 51 20.35 -1.08 35.38
C ILE A 51 21.61 -0.90 34.52
N LYS A 52 21.88 0.31 34.03
CA LYS A 52 23.11 0.65 33.33
C LYS A 52 24.34 0.19 34.09
N HIS A 53 24.51 0.63 35.35
CA HIS A 53 25.67 0.26 36.18
C HIS A 53 25.78 -1.25 36.37
N THR A 54 24.67 -1.93 36.59
CA THR A 54 24.62 -3.39 36.77
C THR A 54 25.03 -4.10 35.50
N TRP A 55 24.55 -3.67 34.33
CA TRP A 55 24.88 -4.31 33.05
C TRP A 55 26.32 -4.06 32.63
N GLU A 56 26.84 -2.85 32.84
CA GLU A 56 28.22 -2.51 32.53
C GLU A 56 29.20 -3.27 33.47
N SER A 57 28.91 -3.36 34.77
CA SER A 57 29.74 -4.13 35.71
C SER A 57 29.80 -5.63 35.38
N LYS A 58 28.74 -6.17 34.78
CA LYS A 58 28.68 -7.58 34.31
C LYS A 58 29.21 -7.77 32.88
N GLY A 59 29.66 -6.70 32.21
CA GLY A 59 30.19 -6.75 30.86
C GLY A 59 29.17 -6.95 29.74
N TYR A 60 27.87 -6.78 30.02
CA TYR A 60 26.81 -6.96 29.00
C TYR A 60 26.93 -5.96 27.84
N ASN A 61 27.41 -4.76 28.09
CA ASN A 61 27.72 -3.79 27.07
C ASN A 61 28.77 -4.30 26.05
N LYS A 62 29.85 -4.92 26.55
CA LYS A 62 30.88 -5.51 25.70
C LYS A 62 30.38 -6.71 24.91
N TYR A 63 29.60 -7.56 25.58
CA TYR A 63 29.00 -8.74 24.94
C TYR A 63 28.08 -8.33 23.80
N TRP A 64 27.11 -7.44 24.04
CA TRP A 64 26.15 -7.02 23.03
C TRP A 64 26.78 -6.20 21.92
N LYS A 65 27.78 -5.35 22.22
CA LYS A 65 28.55 -4.66 21.18
C LYS A 65 29.22 -5.66 20.25
N ASN A 66 29.97 -6.64 20.80
CA ASN A 66 30.64 -7.65 19.99
C ASN A 66 29.65 -8.49 19.17
N PHE A 67 28.52 -8.90 19.78
CA PHE A 67 27.46 -9.63 19.09
C PHE A 67 26.90 -8.85 17.89
N LEU A 68 26.57 -7.58 18.07
CA LEU A 68 25.97 -6.75 17.02
C LEU A 68 26.95 -6.45 15.88
N GLU A 69 28.23 -6.26 16.21
CA GLU A 69 29.26 -5.92 15.22
C GLU A 69 29.82 -7.14 14.47
N ARG A 70 29.64 -8.36 14.98
CA ARG A 70 30.21 -9.59 14.39
C ARG A 70 29.17 -10.69 14.19
N ASP A 71 28.69 -11.32 15.28
CA ASP A 71 27.86 -12.51 15.21
C ASP A 71 26.51 -12.23 14.50
N CYS A 72 25.94 -11.05 14.72
CA CYS A 72 24.73 -10.60 14.04
C CYS A 72 24.94 -10.46 12.53
N ILE A 73 26.08 -9.93 12.11
CA ILE A 73 26.43 -9.80 10.69
C ILE A 73 26.63 -11.18 10.04
N ASP A 74 27.29 -12.10 10.73
CA ASP A 74 27.47 -13.48 10.22
C ASP A 74 26.12 -14.20 10.08
N LEU A 75 25.22 -14.02 11.05
CA LEU A 75 23.84 -14.53 10.97
C LEU A 75 23.06 -13.89 9.81
N LEU A 76 23.19 -12.57 9.62
CA LEU A 76 22.53 -11.85 8.52
C LEU A 76 23.00 -12.42 7.16
N LYS A 77 24.31 -12.58 6.97
CA LYS A 77 24.89 -13.16 5.74
C LYS A 77 24.41 -14.61 5.53
N TYR A 78 24.41 -15.40 6.59
CA TYR A 78 23.94 -16.77 6.54
C TYR A 78 22.49 -16.86 6.07
N TYR A 79 21.56 -16.14 6.71
CA TYR A 79 20.15 -16.18 6.35
C TYR A 79 19.85 -15.55 5.00
N THR A 80 20.53 -14.48 4.62
CA THR A 80 20.34 -13.87 3.29
C THR A 80 20.80 -14.78 2.16
N SER A 81 21.83 -15.62 2.39
CA SER A 81 22.27 -16.58 1.40
C SER A 81 21.21 -17.65 1.07
N TYR A 82 20.44 -18.09 2.06
CA TYR A 82 19.33 -19.04 1.88
C TYR A 82 18.08 -18.39 1.25
N SER A 83 17.87 -17.14 1.49
CA SER A 83 16.67 -16.42 1.06
C SER A 83 16.93 -15.56 -0.19
N ARG A 84 18.05 -15.77 -0.88
CA ARG A 84 18.50 -14.90 -1.98
C ARG A 84 17.43 -14.71 -3.06
N ASP A 85 16.77 -15.77 -3.51
CA ASP A 85 15.77 -15.69 -4.57
C ASP A 85 14.53 -14.91 -4.13
N THR A 86 14.15 -15.03 -2.87
CA THR A 86 13.02 -14.30 -2.28
C THR A 86 13.36 -12.84 -2.03
N LEU A 87 14.55 -12.56 -1.48
CA LEU A 87 14.96 -11.20 -1.10
C LEU A 87 15.37 -10.35 -2.30
N ASN A 88 15.95 -10.97 -3.34
CA ASN A 88 16.36 -10.29 -4.56
C ASN A 88 15.25 -10.20 -5.63
N ARG A 89 14.06 -10.76 -5.35
CA ARG A 89 12.94 -10.63 -6.29
C ARG A 89 12.61 -9.17 -6.55
N LYS A 90 12.19 -8.89 -7.75
CA LYS A 90 11.68 -7.57 -8.13
C LYS A 90 10.28 -7.74 -8.70
N VAL A 91 9.30 -7.14 -8.05
CA VAL A 91 7.88 -7.18 -8.44
C VAL A 91 7.44 -5.76 -8.76
N PRO A 92 6.98 -5.49 -9.99
CA PRO A 92 6.55 -4.16 -10.37
C PRO A 92 5.26 -3.75 -9.67
N PRO A 93 5.07 -2.43 -9.41
CA PRO A 93 3.83 -1.93 -8.82
C PRO A 93 2.68 -1.95 -9.83
N GLU A 94 1.49 -2.27 -9.32
CA GLU A 94 0.24 -1.90 -9.97
C GLU A 94 -0.11 -0.46 -9.54
N VAL A 95 -0.31 0.43 -10.53
CA VAL A 95 -0.55 1.86 -10.27
C VAL A 95 -1.94 2.24 -10.76
N SER A 96 -2.75 2.78 -9.86
CA SER A 96 -4.05 3.36 -10.13
C SER A 96 -4.11 4.83 -9.71
N VAL A 97 -4.78 5.65 -10.51
CA VAL A 97 -5.03 7.06 -10.22
C VAL A 97 -6.53 7.31 -10.27
N PHE A 98 -7.06 7.90 -9.21
CA PHE A 98 -8.48 8.19 -9.10
C PHE A 98 -8.72 9.50 -8.34
N GLN A 99 -9.85 10.14 -8.64
CA GLN A 99 -10.32 11.31 -7.91
C GLN A 99 -11.23 10.86 -6.76
N LYS A 100 -10.96 11.37 -5.57
CA LYS A 100 -11.86 11.24 -4.43
C LYS A 100 -12.69 12.53 -4.36
N HIS A 101 -13.99 12.37 -4.53
CA HIS A 101 -14.90 13.51 -4.51
C HIS A 101 -15.01 14.09 -3.10
N SER A 102 -14.32 15.19 -2.87
CA SER A 102 -14.54 16.09 -1.74
C SER A 102 -14.60 17.51 -2.30
N SER A 103 -15.79 18.10 -2.32
CA SER A 103 -15.96 19.51 -2.69
C SER A 103 -15.42 20.40 -1.56
N PRO A 104 -14.72 21.53 -1.82
CA PRO A 104 -14.52 22.19 -3.12
C PRO A 104 -13.22 21.86 -3.85
N SER A 105 -12.28 21.15 -3.22
CA SER A 105 -11.00 20.76 -3.83
C SER A 105 -10.90 19.24 -3.85
N PRO A 106 -11.08 18.59 -5.01
CA PRO A 106 -10.95 17.14 -5.14
C PRO A 106 -9.54 16.69 -4.79
N GLU A 107 -9.45 15.59 -4.02
CA GLU A 107 -8.21 14.88 -3.79
C GLU A 107 -7.98 13.90 -4.94
N VAL A 108 -6.82 13.99 -5.58
CA VAL A 108 -6.37 13.01 -6.56
C VAL A 108 -5.41 12.05 -5.86
N VAL A 109 -5.71 10.76 -5.92
CA VAL A 109 -4.92 9.72 -5.24
C VAL A 109 -4.20 8.89 -6.29
N CYS A 110 -2.89 8.81 -6.17
CA CYS A 110 -2.05 7.82 -6.85
C CYS A 110 -1.74 6.70 -5.88
N HIS A 111 -2.16 5.49 -6.19
CA HIS A 111 -1.97 4.30 -5.37
C HIS A 111 -1.15 3.28 -6.13
N ALA A 112 0.05 3.01 -5.61
CA ALA A 112 0.92 1.93 -6.05
C ALA A 112 0.84 0.79 -5.04
N THR A 113 0.65 -0.44 -5.49
CA THR A 113 0.55 -1.62 -4.64
C THR A 113 1.14 -2.87 -5.30
N GLY A 114 1.40 -3.91 -4.49
CA GLY A 114 1.90 -5.19 -4.96
C GLY A 114 3.39 -5.22 -5.32
N PHE A 115 4.14 -4.18 -5.00
CA PHE A 115 5.55 -4.07 -5.39
C PHE A 115 6.53 -4.63 -4.35
N PHE A 116 7.68 -5.05 -4.83
CA PHE A 116 8.84 -5.45 -4.02
C PHE A 116 10.14 -5.13 -4.78
N PRO A 117 11.19 -4.59 -4.14
CA PRO A 117 11.35 -4.25 -2.72
C PRO A 117 10.56 -2.99 -2.28
N LYS A 118 10.71 -2.62 -1.00
CA LYS A 118 9.96 -1.53 -0.34
C LYS A 118 10.20 -0.14 -0.94
N ALA A 119 11.41 0.13 -1.46
CA ALA A 119 11.78 1.44 -1.98
C ALA A 119 11.00 1.77 -3.26
N LEU A 120 10.20 2.84 -3.22
CA LEU A 120 9.42 3.32 -4.36
C LEU A 120 9.27 4.84 -4.25
N ASN A 121 9.39 5.52 -5.38
CA ASN A 121 9.17 6.96 -5.49
C ASN A 121 7.91 7.27 -6.29
N ILE A 122 7.11 8.22 -5.79
CA ILE A 122 5.92 8.75 -6.46
C ILE A 122 6.07 10.26 -6.56
N THR A 123 5.98 10.79 -7.77
CA THR A 123 5.98 12.22 -8.05
C THR A 123 4.76 12.61 -8.87
N TRP A 124 4.37 13.87 -8.78
CA TRP A 124 3.30 14.43 -9.58
C TRP A 124 3.86 15.41 -10.60
N GLN A 125 3.25 15.44 -11.77
CA GLN A 125 3.60 16.40 -12.82
C GLN A 125 2.34 17.11 -13.32
N LYS A 126 2.48 18.41 -13.64
CA LYS A 126 1.49 19.25 -14.33
C LYS A 126 2.09 19.62 -15.67
N ASP A 127 1.46 19.21 -16.76
CA ASP A 127 1.92 19.45 -18.15
C ASP A 127 3.38 19.03 -18.39
N GLY A 128 3.85 17.99 -17.66
CA GLY A 128 5.19 17.45 -17.74
C GLY A 128 6.23 18.07 -16.79
N GLU A 129 5.84 19.06 -15.97
CA GLU A 129 6.70 19.67 -14.96
C GLU A 129 6.34 19.17 -13.54
N ASP A 130 7.35 18.92 -12.71
CA ASP A 130 7.16 18.38 -11.35
C ASP A 130 6.40 19.35 -10.46
N VAL A 131 5.44 18.82 -9.71
CA VAL A 131 4.62 19.53 -8.73
C VAL A 131 4.93 19.00 -7.34
N HIS A 132 5.25 19.91 -6.42
CA HIS A 132 5.55 19.60 -5.01
C HIS A 132 4.56 20.21 -4.04
N GLU A 133 3.86 21.27 -4.45
CA GLU A 133 2.86 21.96 -3.63
C GLU A 133 1.58 21.12 -3.52
N ASP A 134 0.95 21.15 -2.36
CA ASP A 134 -0.29 20.40 -2.06
C ASP A 134 -0.21 18.88 -2.27
N VAL A 135 1.01 18.32 -2.24
CA VAL A 135 1.29 16.88 -2.32
C VAL A 135 1.48 16.31 -0.92
N GLU A 136 0.69 15.31 -0.58
CA GLU A 136 0.84 14.53 0.64
C GLU A 136 1.33 13.12 0.29
N LEU A 137 2.57 12.80 0.66
CA LEU A 137 3.13 11.46 0.49
C LEU A 137 2.91 10.64 1.77
N ARG A 138 2.20 9.53 1.64
CA ARG A 138 1.95 8.61 2.76
C ARG A 138 3.09 7.62 2.93
N GLU A 139 3.20 7.04 4.12
CA GLU A 139 4.17 5.99 4.41
C GLU A 139 3.95 4.75 3.54
N THR A 140 5.05 4.03 3.26
CA THR A 140 4.98 2.73 2.61
C THR A 140 4.54 1.68 3.61
N LEU A 141 3.44 0.99 3.33
CA LEU A 141 2.84 -0.02 4.18
C LEU A 141 3.06 -1.43 3.61
N PRO A 142 3.23 -2.45 4.47
CA PRO A 142 3.28 -3.83 4.03
C PRO A 142 1.88 -4.36 3.67
N ASN A 143 1.81 -5.19 2.63
CA ASN A 143 0.67 -6.02 2.32
C ASN A 143 0.77 -7.38 3.03
N GLN A 144 -0.32 -8.14 3.08
CA GLN A 144 -0.35 -9.44 3.74
C GLN A 144 0.53 -10.50 3.05
N ASP A 145 0.79 -10.36 1.75
CA ASP A 145 1.59 -11.28 0.92
C ASP A 145 3.09 -10.97 0.92
N GLY A 146 3.54 -9.98 1.70
CA GLY A 146 4.93 -9.54 1.77
C GLY A 146 5.35 -8.56 0.66
N SER A 147 4.42 -8.09 -0.15
CA SER A 147 4.59 -6.93 -1.01
C SER A 147 4.28 -5.64 -0.25
N PHE A 148 4.41 -4.49 -0.91
CA PHE A 148 4.21 -3.18 -0.32
C PHE A 148 3.19 -2.36 -1.09
N GLN A 149 2.66 -1.33 -0.42
CA GLN A 149 1.80 -0.32 -1.01
C GLN A 149 2.20 1.08 -0.55
N LYS A 150 1.95 2.07 -1.40
CA LYS A 150 2.20 3.49 -1.12
C LYS A 150 1.16 4.35 -1.82
N ARG A 151 0.82 5.47 -1.19
CA ARG A 151 -0.12 6.45 -1.75
C ARG A 151 0.51 7.83 -1.75
N SER A 152 0.21 8.58 -2.80
CA SER A 152 0.45 10.02 -2.88
C SER A 152 -0.87 10.71 -3.19
N ILE A 153 -1.16 11.77 -2.47
CA ILE A 153 -2.41 12.54 -2.58
C ILE A 153 -2.05 13.93 -3.03
N LEU A 154 -2.65 14.37 -4.13
CA LEU A 154 -2.52 15.72 -4.65
C LEU A 154 -3.86 16.45 -4.49
N LYS A 155 -3.85 17.65 -3.90
CA LYS A 155 -5.02 18.51 -3.78
C LYS A 155 -4.98 19.55 -4.91
N VAL A 156 -5.93 19.46 -5.84
CA VAL A 156 -5.99 20.35 -7.02
C VAL A 156 -7.43 20.84 -7.19
N PRO A 157 -7.65 22.14 -7.41
CA PRO A 157 -8.97 22.66 -7.78
C PRO A 157 -9.53 21.98 -9.02
N ALA A 158 -10.83 21.71 -9.03
CA ALA A 158 -11.48 21.01 -10.15
C ALA A 158 -11.27 21.74 -11.50
N GLU A 159 -11.20 23.07 -11.48
CA GLU A 159 -10.94 23.87 -12.69
C GLU A 159 -9.54 23.65 -13.27
N GLU A 160 -8.54 23.47 -12.40
CA GLU A 160 -7.16 23.20 -12.81
C GLU A 160 -7.03 21.80 -13.45
N LEU A 161 -7.72 20.79 -12.89
CA LEU A 161 -7.76 19.44 -13.46
C LEU A 161 -8.39 19.43 -14.88
N GLN A 162 -9.30 20.34 -15.19
CA GLN A 162 -9.90 20.45 -16.51
C GLN A 162 -8.97 21.15 -17.52
N LYS A 163 -8.21 22.16 -17.06
CA LYS A 163 -7.35 23.00 -17.92
C LYS A 163 -6.00 22.36 -18.23
N HIS A 164 -5.43 21.60 -17.29
CA HIS A 164 -4.09 21.05 -17.35
C HIS A 164 -4.09 19.52 -17.30
N THR A 165 -3.01 18.92 -17.77
CA THR A 165 -2.81 17.47 -17.67
C THR A 165 -1.94 17.18 -16.46
N TYR A 166 -2.54 16.45 -15.49
CA TYR A 166 -1.82 15.97 -14.32
C TYR A 166 -1.48 14.50 -14.47
N THR A 167 -0.26 14.14 -14.14
CA THR A 167 0.23 12.75 -14.19
C THR A 167 0.88 12.35 -12.88
N CYS A 168 0.67 11.10 -12.50
CA CYS A 168 1.42 10.44 -11.44
C CYS A 168 2.55 9.63 -12.08
N VAL A 169 3.77 9.87 -11.64
CA VAL A 169 4.98 9.20 -12.10
C VAL A 169 5.51 8.33 -10.99
N VAL A 170 5.66 7.02 -11.26
CA VAL A 170 6.14 6.03 -10.30
C VAL A 170 7.45 5.44 -10.78
N GLN A 171 8.47 5.51 -9.92
CA GLN A 171 9.79 4.92 -10.12
C GLN A 171 10.02 3.78 -9.13
N HIS A 172 10.48 2.66 -9.64
CA HIS A 172 10.77 1.46 -8.84
C HIS A 172 11.87 0.64 -9.50
N SER A 173 12.69 -0.06 -8.70
CA SER A 173 13.83 -0.85 -9.19
C SER A 173 13.48 -2.03 -10.09
N SER A 174 12.20 -2.44 -10.12
CA SER A 174 11.69 -3.48 -11.01
C SER A 174 11.33 -2.97 -12.40
N LEU A 175 11.29 -1.66 -12.60
CA LEU A 175 10.85 -1.03 -13.84
C LEU A 175 12.06 -0.57 -14.66
N GLU A 176 12.08 -0.88 -15.94
CA GLU A 176 13.08 -0.35 -16.88
C GLU A 176 12.83 1.13 -17.21
N LYS A 177 11.55 1.52 -17.19
CA LYS A 177 11.08 2.90 -17.38
C LYS A 177 10.03 3.21 -16.33
N GLU A 178 9.97 4.46 -15.90
CA GLU A 178 8.95 4.94 -14.99
C GLU A 178 7.53 4.70 -15.51
N LEU A 179 6.61 4.42 -14.60
CA LEU A 179 5.18 4.30 -14.93
C LEU A 179 4.52 5.67 -14.79
N VAL A 180 3.97 6.16 -15.89
CA VAL A 180 3.21 7.40 -15.93
C VAL A 180 1.72 7.08 -16.03
N ARG A 181 0.90 7.67 -15.15
CA ARG A 181 -0.56 7.54 -15.16
C ARG A 181 -1.21 8.91 -15.14
N GLU A 182 -1.99 9.19 -16.17
CA GLU A 182 -2.74 10.44 -16.25
C GLU A 182 -3.94 10.43 -15.30
N VAL A 183 -4.21 11.58 -14.69
CA VAL A 183 -5.43 11.79 -13.89
C VAL A 183 -6.63 11.81 -14.81
N PRO A 184 -7.66 10.97 -14.57
CA PRO A 184 -8.85 10.97 -15.41
C PRO A 184 -9.54 12.35 -15.39
N LYS A 185 -9.77 12.94 -16.56
CA LYS A 185 -10.56 14.18 -16.71
C LYS A 185 -12.05 13.83 -16.63
N GLY A 186 -12.71 14.26 -15.59
CA GLY A 186 -14.12 14.05 -15.35
C GLY A 186 -14.38 13.05 -14.25
N GLY A 187 -15.11 13.50 -13.24
CA GLY A 187 -15.58 12.67 -12.12
C GLY A 187 -16.65 11.68 -12.60
N GLY A 188 -16.21 10.56 -13.13
CA GLY A 188 -17.06 9.44 -13.42
C GLY A 188 -16.41 8.19 -12.83
N SER A 189 -16.99 7.64 -11.76
CA SER A 189 -16.70 6.27 -11.38
C SER A 189 -16.85 5.41 -12.64
N GLY A 190 -15.88 4.55 -12.95
CA GLY A 190 -15.89 3.68 -14.11
C GLY A 190 -16.97 2.57 -14.12
N GLY A 191 -18.13 2.87 -13.57
CA GLY A 191 -19.37 2.10 -13.75
C GLY A 191 -20.20 2.76 -14.85
N ALA A 192 -20.79 1.95 -15.73
CA ALA A 192 -21.78 2.45 -16.68
C ALA A 192 -22.77 3.36 -15.94
N PRO A 193 -23.08 4.56 -16.48
CA PRO A 193 -23.93 5.51 -15.78
C PRO A 193 -25.21 4.79 -15.34
N ILE A 194 -25.59 4.97 -14.09
CA ILE A 194 -26.78 4.31 -13.47
C ILE A 194 -27.99 4.36 -14.41
N ALA A 195 -28.13 5.44 -15.16
CA ALA A 195 -29.16 5.59 -16.20
C ALA A 195 -29.08 4.50 -17.29
N VAL A 196 -27.91 4.09 -17.73
CA VAL A 196 -27.73 3.02 -18.72
C VAL A 196 -28.06 1.66 -18.12
N ILE A 197 -27.68 1.42 -16.89
CA ILE A 197 -28.02 0.17 -16.17
C ILE A 197 -29.52 0.09 -15.98
N ILE A 198 -30.20 1.17 -15.56
CA ILE A 198 -31.65 1.26 -15.41
C ILE A 198 -32.35 1.01 -16.75
N ALA A 199 -31.86 1.63 -17.85
CA ALA A 199 -32.41 1.45 -19.17
C ALA A 199 -32.33 0.01 -19.67
N VAL A 200 -31.18 -0.66 -19.48
CA VAL A 200 -31.02 -2.07 -19.84
C VAL A 200 -31.90 -2.98 -19.03
N VAL A 201 -32.01 -2.77 -17.72
CA VAL A 201 -32.89 -3.56 -16.84
C VAL A 201 -34.37 -3.35 -17.23
N ALA A 202 -34.79 -2.12 -17.50
CA ALA A 202 -36.13 -1.83 -17.96
C ALA A 202 -36.48 -2.51 -19.30
N ALA A 203 -35.52 -2.47 -20.26
CA ALA A 203 -35.68 -3.15 -21.55
C ALA A 203 -35.80 -4.68 -21.41
N LEU A 204 -35.03 -5.29 -20.50
CA LEU A 204 -35.12 -6.73 -20.23
C LEU A 204 -36.46 -7.12 -19.58
N ILE A 205 -36.93 -6.31 -18.64
CA ILE A 205 -38.26 -6.55 -18.01
C ILE A 205 -39.40 -6.46 -19.05
N THR A 206 -39.38 -5.44 -19.93
CA THR A 206 -40.36 -5.30 -20.99
C THR A 206 -40.33 -6.47 -21.98
N LEU A 207 -39.13 -6.95 -22.35
CA LEU A 207 -38.99 -8.11 -23.22
C LEU A 207 -39.59 -9.39 -22.60
N VAL A 208 -39.31 -9.62 -21.31
CA VAL A 208 -39.83 -10.78 -20.58
C VAL A 208 -41.38 -10.71 -20.48
N THR A 209 -41.94 -9.54 -20.21
CA THR A 209 -43.38 -9.37 -20.11
C THR A 209 -44.09 -9.57 -21.45
N VAL A 210 -43.50 -9.08 -22.56
CA VAL A 210 -44.02 -9.29 -23.93
C VAL A 210 -43.99 -10.78 -24.29
N VAL A 211 -42.85 -11.47 -24.03
CA VAL A 211 -42.73 -12.91 -24.31
C VAL A 211 -43.73 -13.71 -23.48
N ALA A 212 -43.87 -13.41 -22.19
CA ALA A 212 -44.86 -14.07 -21.33
C ALA A 212 -46.30 -13.82 -21.84
N GLY A 213 -46.61 -12.61 -22.25
CA GLY A 213 -47.90 -12.26 -22.84
C GLY A 213 -48.20 -13.05 -24.13
N ILE A 214 -47.23 -13.19 -25.03
CA ILE A 214 -47.37 -13.98 -26.26
C ILE A 214 -47.56 -15.47 -25.94
N VAL A 215 -46.84 -16.02 -24.97
CA VAL A 215 -46.97 -17.43 -24.56
C VAL A 215 -48.39 -17.71 -24.00
N VAL A 216 -48.85 -16.82 -23.10
CA VAL A 216 -50.24 -16.93 -22.53
C VAL A 216 -51.27 -16.81 -23.62
N TRP A 217 -51.14 -15.83 -24.54
CA TRP A 217 -52.09 -15.65 -25.67
C TRP A 217 -52.10 -16.88 -26.59
N LYS A 218 -50.93 -17.44 -26.97
CA LYS A 218 -50.83 -18.67 -27.75
C LYS A 218 -51.52 -19.86 -27.05
N LYS A 219 -51.29 -20.00 -25.73
CA LYS A 219 -51.89 -21.09 -24.92
C LYS A 219 -53.41 -20.96 -24.83
N LYS A 220 -53.94 -19.75 -24.76
CA LYS A 220 -55.39 -19.47 -24.71
C LYS A 220 -56.06 -19.73 -26.07
N ASN A 221 -55.39 -19.41 -27.19
CA ASN A 221 -55.94 -19.61 -28.53
C ASN A 221 -55.78 -21.07 -29.08
N SER A 222 -54.85 -21.86 -28.54
CA SER A 222 -54.69 -23.25 -28.92
C SER A 222 -55.73 -24.20 -28.28
N GLY A 223 -56.57 -23.68 -27.33
CA GLY A 223 -57.58 -24.48 -26.64
C GLY A 223 -58.97 -24.54 -27.33
N PHE A 224 -59.17 -23.83 -28.45
CA PHE A 224 -60.49 -23.84 -29.17
C PHE A 224 -60.42 -24.82 -30.36
N LYS A 225 -60.63 -26.10 -30.11
CA LYS A 225 -61.03 -27.06 -31.19
C LYS A 225 -62.53 -27.05 -31.29
N SER A 226 -63.04 -26.51 -32.37
CA SER A 226 -64.45 -26.65 -32.75
C SER A 226 -64.79 -28.11 -32.95
N VAL A 227 -65.80 -28.64 -32.22
CA VAL A 227 -66.33 -29.97 -32.42
C VAL A 227 -67.29 -29.87 -33.60
N PRO A 228 -67.17 -30.69 -34.67
CA PRO A 228 -68.16 -30.69 -35.76
C PRO A 228 -69.44 -31.29 -35.29
N PRO A 229 -70.62 -30.84 -35.83
CA PRO A 229 -71.95 -31.38 -35.46
C PRO A 229 -72.06 -32.82 -36.00
N LYS A 230 -72.58 -33.73 -35.17
CA LYS A 230 -72.96 -35.10 -35.58
C LYS A 230 -74.23 -35.08 -36.45
N PRO A 231 -74.37 -36.01 -37.43
CA PRO A 231 -75.53 -36.13 -38.30
C PRO A 231 -76.78 -36.63 -37.56
#